data_34679db9b97374e35f778d75ef966f57
#
_entry.id   34679db9b97374e35f778d75ef966f57
#
_cell.length_a   1.000
_cell.length_b   1.000
_cell.length_c   1.000
_cell.angle_alpha   90.00
_cell.angle_beta   90.00
_cell.angle_gamma   90.00
#
_symmetry.space_group_name_H-M   'P 1'
#
loop_
_entity.id
_entity.type
_entity.pdbx_description
1 polymer ?
#
loop_
_entity_poly.entity_id
_entity_poly.type
_entity_poly.pdbx_seq_one_letter_code
_entity_poly.pdbx_strand_id
1 'polypeptide(L)'
;MYIKGEHEFYCCGARVKISEGGIKILTEPLVKYCPLHEALTGIKKIDVEAVRRTIEMKVKGFGFCCANRLFKADPVVAYGASEMMQFWLEKKNVECAVVVCEGAGTVITTNGNLVQAIGSRLNGIIKTSPIPEIIQYIEGMGGKVLDASTAKIDQVEGVEKAFESGFKRIAVTVAGFKADVISKIRSLEAGIKAEVTIFSVCNTCVDSEKAEHIIKADIACASASKIVRSKVGGKALLQLGVTIPVYALTERGKNLILAYLADFKDKLVVFRTGKLPYSAEGRGPVLSEHVKSCCSNCCEDIKF
;
A
#
# COMPACT_ATOMS: atom_id res chain seq x y z
N MET A 1 -26.74 -1.88 -6.72
CA MET A 1 -25.33 -1.61 -6.38
C MET A 1 -24.80 -0.72 -7.48
N TYR A 2 -24.50 0.55 -7.19
CA TYR A 2 -24.15 1.52 -8.23
C TYR A 2 -22.62 1.78 -8.20
N ILE A 3 -21.89 0.92 -8.90
CA ILE A 3 -20.51 1.24 -9.28
C ILE A 3 -20.59 2.47 -10.21
N LYS A 4 -19.82 3.50 -9.95
CA LYS A 4 -19.77 4.72 -10.77
C LYS A 4 -18.43 4.82 -11.50
N GLY A 5 -18.49 4.98 -12.81
CA GLY A 5 -17.32 5.15 -13.66
C GLY A 5 -16.52 3.86 -13.88
N GLU A 6 -15.24 4.01 -14.15
CA GLU A 6 -14.32 2.93 -14.48
C GLU A 6 -13.09 2.97 -13.57
N HIS A 7 -12.78 1.83 -12.93
CA HIS A 7 -11.64 1.72 -12.04
C HIS A 7 -10.82 0.48 -12.38
N GLU A 8 -9.51 0.61 -12.27
CA GLU A 8 -8.58 -0.47 -12.55
C GLU A 8 -7.56 -0.57 -11.42
N PHE A 9 -7.32 -1.79 -10.92
CA PHE A 9 -6.45 -2.02 -9.77
C PHE A 9 -5.94 -3.46 -9.73
N TYR A 10 -4.95 -3.71 -8.86
CA TYR A 10 -4.46 -5.06 -8.58
C TYR A 10 -5.15 -5.66 -7.36
N CYS A 11 -5.57 -6.93 -7.46
CA CYS A 11 -6.03 -7.75 -6.34
C CYS A 11 -5.37 -9.12 -6.40
N CYS A 12 -4.65 -9.53 -5.35
CA CYS A 12 -3.88 -10.77 -5.32
C CYS A 12 -2.94 -10.96 -6.53
N GLY A 13 -2.45 -9.86 -7.09
CA GLY A 13 -1.61 -9.85 -8.28
C GLY A 13 -2.38 -9.99 -9.60
N ALA A 14 -3.71 -10.18 -9.59
CA ALA A 14 -4.55 -10.07 -10.76
C ALA A 14 -4.87 -8.61 -11.06
N ARG A 15 -4.87 -8.24 -12.34
CA ARG A 15 -5.39 -6.96 -12.81
C ARG A 15 -6.91 -7.05 -12.93
N VAL A 16 -7.61 -6.13 -12.29
CA VAL A 16 -9.07 -6.10 -12.19
C VAL A 16 -9.59 -4.78 -12.74
N LYS A 17 -10.64 -4.84 -13.53
CA LYS A 17 -11.42 -3.69 -13.97
C LYS A 17 -12.82 -3.80 -13.38
N ILE A 18 -13.32 -2.70 -12.84
CA ILE A 18 -14.68 -2.57 -12.33
C ILE A 18 -15.34 -1.35 -12.99
N SER A 19 -16.58 -1.50 -13.41
CA SER A 19 -17.38 -0.44 -14.02
C SER A 19 -18.87 -0.73 -13.82
N GLU A 20 -19.73 0.12 -14.33
CA GLU A 20 -21.19 -0.11 -14.34
C GLU A 20 -21.56 -1.44 -14.99
N GLY A 21 -20.77 -1.92 -15.95
CA GLY A 21 -20.91 -3.25 -16.58
C GLY A 21 -20.45 -4.44 -15.72
N GLY A 22 -20.04 -4.18 -14.46
CA GLY A 22 -19.64 -5.22 -13.51
C GLY A 22 -18.12 -5.36 -13.31
N ILE A 23 -17.72 -6.52 -12.77
CA ILE A 23 -16.34 -6.84 -12.40
C ILE A 23 -15.72 -7.74 -13.47
N LYS A 24 -14.61 -7.34 -14.06
CA LYS A 24 -13.81 -8.12 -15.01
C LYS A 24 -12.43 -8.38 -14.45
N ILE A 25 -12.05 -9.65 -14.32
CA ILE A 25 -10.69 -10.05 -13.97
C ILE A 25 -9.91 -10.18 -15.28
N LEU A 26 -8.90 -9.35 -15.46
CA LEU A 26 -8.17 -9.20 -16.73
C LEU A 26 -6.98 -10.16 -16.86
N THR A 27 -6.42 -10.59 -15.71
CA THR A 27 -5.30 -11.54 -15.66
C THR A 27 -5.47 -12.54 -14.54
N GLU A 28 -4.80 -13.68 -14.64
CA GLU A 28 -4.71 -14.66 -13.56
C GLU A 28 -4.06 -14.06 -12.31
N PRO A 29 -4.52 -14.45 -11.10
CA PRO A 29 -3.87 -14.04 -9.86
C PRO A 29 -2.48 -14.68 -9.71
N LEU A 30 -1.49 -13.87 -9.35
CA LEU A 30 -0.14 -14.33 -9.08
C LEU A 30 -0.03 -15.01 -7.71
N VAL A 31 -0.87 -14.62 -6.75
CA VAL A 31 -0.92 -15.20 -5.41
C VAL A 31 -1.89 -16.36 -5.42
N LYS A 32 -1.44 -17.56 -5.03
CA LYS A 32 -2.29 -18.76 -4.91
C LYS A 32 -2.82 -19.01 -3.50
N TYR A 33 -2.11 -18.49 -2.51
CA TYR A 33 -2.51 -18.50 -1.11
C TYR A 33 -1.92 -17.29 -0.37
N CYS A 34 -2.68 -16.72 0.54
CA CYS A 34 -2.20 -15.66 1.42
C CYS A 34 -2.91 -15.78 2.79
N PRO A 35 -2.15 -15.93 3.90
CA PRO A 35 -2.74 -16.07 5.23
C PRO A 35 -3.61 -14.86 5.63
N LEU A 36 -3.21 -13.65 5.25
CA LEU A 36 -4.00 -12.45 5.49
C LEU A 36 -5.30 -12.46 4.70
N HIS A 37 -5.24 -12.89 3.42
CA HIS A 37 -6.44 -12.99 2.60
C HIS A 37 -7.42 -14.03 3.18
N GLU A 38 -6.91 -15.19 3.62
CA GLU A 38 -7.72 -16.20 4.29
C GLU A 38 -8.37 -15.65 5.57
N ALA A 39 -7.59 -14.97 6.42
CA ALA A 39 -8.11 -14.39 7.66
C ALA A 39 -9.22 -13.33 7.43
N LEU A 40 -9.12 -12.55 6.35
CA LEU A 40 -10.09 -11.49 6.03
C LEU A 40 -11.32 -11.97 5.25
N THR A 41 -11.20 -13.04 4.48
CA THR A 41 -12.25 -13.47 3.52
C THR A 41 -12.72 -14.91 3.71
N GLY A 42 -11.99 -15.73 4.48
CA GLY A 42 -12.21 -17.17 4.60
C GLY A 42 -11.75 -17.98 3.37
N ILE A 43 -11.22 -17.34 2.34
CA ILE A 43 -10.86 -17.98 1.07
C ILE A 43 -9.39 -18.45 1.13
N LYS A 44 -9.15 -19.76 1.07
CA LYS A 44 -7.81 -20.36 1.10
C LYS A 44 -7.14 -20.35 -0.28
N LYS A 45 -7.84 -20.90 -1.29
CA LYS A 45 -7.31 -20.99 -2.66
C LYS A 45 -7.69 -19.74 -3.45
N ILE A 46 -6.69 -19.03 -3.96
CA ILE A 46 -6.89 -17.82 -4.73
C ILE A 46 -6.78 -18.16 -6.23
N ASP A 47 -7.92 -18.16 -6.89
CA ASP A 47 -8.10 -18.23 -8.34
C ASP A 47 -8.91 -17.03 -8.83
N VAL A 48 -9.25 -16.99 -10.10
CA VAL A 48 -10.03 -15.88 -10.71
C VAL A 48 -11.36 -15.65 -10.00
N GLU A 49 -12.05 -16.76 -9.63
CA GLU A 49 -13.33 -16.66 -8.94
C GLU A 49 -13.18 -16.15 -7.50
N ALA A 50 -12.13 -16.55 -6.79
CA ALA A 50 -11.78 -16.04 -5.48
C ALA A 50 -11.50 -14.53 -5.51
N VAL A 51 -10.78 -14.05 -6.54
CA VAL A 51 -10.55 -12.61 -6.75
C VAL A 51 -11.87 -11.89 -6.98
N ARG A 52 -12.75 -12.41 -7.85
CA ARG A 52 -14.09 -11.86 -8.12
C ARG A 52 -14.89 -11.71 -6.82
N ARG A 53 -15.02 -12.81 -6.04
CA ARG A 53 -15.73 -12.81 -4.75
C ARG A 53 -15.15 -11.79 -3.77
N THR A 54 -13.83 -11.69 -3.69
CA THR A 54 -13.17 -10.69 -2.83
C THR A 54 -13.58 -9.26 -3.18
N ILE A 55 -13.64 -8.94 -4.47
CA ILE A 55 -14.07 -7.62 -4.92
C ILE A 55 -15.56 -7.40 -4.68
N GLU A 56 -16.40 -8.41 -4.95
CA GLU A 56 -17.83 -8.34 -4.64
C GLU A 56 -18.09 -8.09 -3.15
N MET A 57 -17.35 -8.77 -2.25
CA MET A 57 -17.42 -8.52 -0.81
C MET A 57 -17.06 -7.06 -0.46
N LYS A 58 -16.03 -6.50 -1.10
CA LYS A 58 -15.67 -5.08 -0.90
C LYS A 58 -16.72 -4.12 -1.42
N VAL A 59 -17.28 -4.38 -2.60
CA VAL A 59 -18.34 -3.56 -3.18
C VAL A 59 -19.61 -3.63 -2.32
N LYS A 60 -20.04 -4.85 -1.92
CA LYS A 60 -21.24 -5.06 -1.11
C LYS A 60 -21.08 -4.54 0.32
N GLY A 61 -19.94 -4.85 0.96
CA GLY A 61 -19.72 -4.55 2.38
C GLY A 61 -19.26 -3.13 2.66
N PHE A 62 -18.57 -2.50 1.72
CA PHE A 62 -17.93 -1.19 1.94
C PHE A 62 -18.22 -0.15 0.86
N GLY A 63 -19.00 -0.48 -0.18
CA GLY A 63 -19.26 0.43 -1.29
C GLY A 63 -18.01 0.77 -2.12
N PHE A 64 -17.04 -0.14 -2.20
CA PHE A 64 -15.80 0.08 -2.96
C PHE A 64 -16.11 0.44 -4.41
N CYS A 65 -15.60 1.56 -4.93
CA CYS A 65 -15.91 2.15 -6.22
C CYS A 65 -17.40 2.55 -6.39
N CYS A 66 -18.09 2.89 -5.31
CA CYS A 66 -19.50 3.28 -5.33
C CYS A 66 -19.70 4.63 -4.62
N ALA A 67 -20.79 5.35 -4.99
CA ALA A 67 -21.17 6.59 -4.33
C ALA A 67 -21.41 6.47 -2.81
N ASN A 68 -21.85 5.30 -2.37
CA ASN A 68 -22.10 4.99 -0.97
C ASN A 68 -20.91 4.33 -0.26
N ARG A 69 -19.68 4.72 -0.65
CA ARG A 69 -18.44 4.27 -0.01
C ARG A 69 -18.46 4.51 1.50
N LEU A 70 -18.26 3.46 2.27
CA LEU A 70 -18.18 3.53 3.74
C LEU A 70 -16.73 3.78 4.16
N PHE A 71 -16.49 4.96 4.74
CA PHE A 71 -15.19 5.36 5.28
C PHE A 71 -15.09 4.99 6.76
N LYS A 72 -14.61 3.76 7.04
CA LYS A 72 -14.39 3.27 8.40
C LYS A 72 -12.91 3.30 8.74
N ALA A 73 -12.56 3.92 9.85
CA ALA A 73 -11.18 4.08 10.32
C ALA A 73 -10.71 2.97 11.28
N ASP A 74 -11.45 1.86 11.37
CA ASP A 74 -11.04 0.74 12.23
C ASP A 74 -9.74 0.09 11.71
N PRO A 75 -8.78 -0.23 12.59
CA PRO A 75 -7.58 -0.98 12.23
C PRO A 75 -7.93 -2.34 11.61
N VAL A 76 -7.21 -2.74 10.57
CA VAL A 76 -7.44 -4.02 9.86
C VAL A 76 -6.26 -4.95 10.02
N VAL A 77 -5.05 -4.40 10.08
CA VAL A 77 -3.81 -5.15 10.24
C VAL A 77 -2.89 -4.48 11.25
N ALA A 78 -2.06 -5.26 11.92
CA ALA A 78 -1.17 -4.74 12.96
C ALA A 78 -0.11 -3.75 12.40
N TYR A 79 0.41 -4.00 11.20
CA TYR A 79 1.53 -3.26 10.62
C TYR A 79 1.20 -2.71 9.23
N GLY A 80 -0.01 -2.17 9.06
CA GLY A 80 -0.45 -1.56 7.80
C GLY A 80 0.10 -0.15 7.61
N ALA A 81 0.20 0.27 6.35
CA ALA A 81 0.65 1.63 6.03
C ALA A 81 -0.35 2.68 6.53
N SER A 82 -1.65 2.43 6.38
CA SER A 82 -2.69 3.36 6.84
C SER A 82 -2.75 3.46 8.37
N GLU A 83 -2.58 2.34 9.08
CA GLU A 83 -2.54 2.28 10.55
C GLU A 83 -1.35 3.08 11.09
N MET A 84 -0.16 2.90 10.51
CA MET A 84 1.04 3.65 10.91
C MET A 84 0.91 5.14 10.57
N MET A 85 0.44 5.48 9.38
CA MET A 85 0.29 6.87 8.95
C MET A 85 -0.79 7.62 9.75
N GLN A 86 -1.89 6.95 10.12
CA GLN A 86 -2.87 7.47 11.05
C GLN A 86 -2.20 7.87 12.36
N PHE A 87 -1.48 6.94 12.99
CA PHE A 87 -0.75 7.19 14.22
C PHE A 87 0.25 8.34 14.10
N TRP A 88 1.05 8.38 13.02
CA TRP A 88 2.05 9.44 12.83
C TRP A 88 1.42 10.82 12.69
N LEU A 89 0.25 10.94 12.06
CA LEU A 89 -0.52 12.19 11.99
C LEU A 89 -1.05 12.59 13.37
N GLU A 90 -1.66 11.66 14.10
CA GLU A 90 -2.20 11.89 15.44
C GLU A 90 -1.13 12.30 16.45
N LYS A 91 0.05 11.70 16.38
CA LYS A 91 1.21 12.02 17.24
C LYS A 91 2.09 13.15 16.68
N LYS A 92 1.72 13.74 15.55
CA LYS A 92 2.46 14.82 14.89
C LYS A 92 3.91 14.44 14.50
N ASN A 93 4.18 13.15 14.27
CA ASN A 93 5.44 12.70 13.69
C ASN A 93 5.56 13.16 12.24
N VAL A 94 4.45 13.19 11.51
CA VAL A 94 4.28 13.81 10.19
C VAL A 94 3.17 14.86 10.25
N GLU A 95 3.16 15.80 9.30
CA GLU A 95 2.20 16.91 9.27
C GLU A 95 1.06 16.65 8.31
N CYS A 96 1.33 15.95 7.21
CA CYS A 96 0.29 15.52 6.29
C CYS A 96 0.66 14.19 5.61
N ALA A 97 -0.35 13.57 4.99
CA ALA A 97 -0.22 12.36 4.20
C ALA A 97 -0.71 12.58 2.77
N VAL A 98 0.00 11.98 1.82
CA VAL A 98 -0.36 11.89 0.41
C VAL A 98 -0.68 10.44 0.10
N VAL A 99 -1.95 10.15 -0.15
CA VAL A 99 -2.47 8.80 -0.38
C VAL A 99 -3.33 8.74 -1.63
N VAL A 100 -3.70 7.54 -2.09
CA VAL A 100 -4.57 7.35 -3.24
C VAL A 100 -5.90 6.75 -2.78
N CYS A 101 -7.01 7.27 -3.29
CA CYS A 101 -8.35 6.77 -3.03
C CYS A 101 -9.05 6.43 -4.36
N GLU A 102 -9.75 5.32 -4.39
CA GLU A 102 -10.67 5.04 -5.49
C GLU A 102 -11.76 6.13 -5.55
N GLY A 103 -12.09 6.58 -6.74
CA GLY A 103 -13.08 7.65 -6.95
C GLY A 103 -12.59 9.08 -6.70
N ALA A 104 -11.34 9.25 -6.19
CA ALA A 104 -10.78 10.57 -5.93
C ALA A 104 -9.33 10.76 -6.45
N GLY A 105 -8.60 9.66 -6.73
CA GLY A 105 -7.19 9.76 -7.12
C GLY A 105 -6.30 10.13 -5.93
N THR A 106 -5.35 11.03 -6.13
CA THR A 106 -4.42 11.48 -5.08
C THR A 106 -5.11 12.43 -4.12
N VAL A 107 -4.96 12.14 -2.83
CA VAL A 107 -5.54 12.88 -1.70
C VAL A 107 -4.43 13.35 -0.77
N ILE A 108 -4.46 14.62 -0.39
CA ILE A 108 -3.58 15.25 0.60
C ILE A 108 -4.42 15.52 1.85
N THR A 109 -3.99 15.06 3.02
CA THR A 109 -4.77 15.25 4.25
C THR A 109 -3.91 15.25 5.50
N THR A 110 -4.35 16.01 6.51
CA THR A 110 -3.81 16.01 7.88
C THR A 110 -4.61 15.10 8.81
N ASN A 111 -5.73 14.53 8.32
CA ASN A 111 -6.66 13.72 9.10
C ASN A 111 -6.26 12.24 9.06
N GLY A 112 -5.73 11.72 10.17
CA GLY A 112 -5.31 10.33 10.30
C GLY A 112 -6.47 9.34 10.12
N ASN A 113 -7.66 9.65 10.62
CA ASN A 113 -8.86 8.82 10.44
C ASN A 113 -9.25 8.71 8.96
N LEU A 114 -9.10 9.78 8.19
CA LEU A 114 -9.36 9.75 6.74
C LEU A 114 -8.32 8.87 6.02
N VAL A 115 -7.03 8.96 6.39
CA VAL A 115 -5.98 8.08 5.85
C VAL A 115 -6.30 6.61 6.10
N GLN A 116 -6.68 6.26 7.33
CA GLN A 116 -7.05 4.90 7.69
C GLN A 116 -8.32 4.45 6.95
N ALA A 117 -9.34 5.27 6.89
CA ALA A 117 -10.60 4.95 6.22
C ALA A 117 -10.42 4.72 4.69
N ILE A 118 -9.51 5.43 4.06
CA ILE A 118 -9.10 5.20 2.67
C ILE A 118 -8.30 3.89 2.57
N GLY A 119 -7.21 3.77 3.34
CA GLY A 119 -6.20 2.72 3.18
C GLY A 119 -6.67 1.34 3.62
N SER A 120 -7.49 1.23 4.65
CA SER A 120 -7.91 -0.04 5.26
C SER A 120 -8.62 -1.00 4.30
N ARG A 121 -9.23 -0.50 3.24
CA ARG A 121 -10.00 -1.30 2.24
C ARG A 121 -9.44 -1.18 0.83
N LEU A 122 -8.35 -0.44 0.65
CA LEU A 122 -7.78 -0.13 -0.66
C LEU A 122 -7.09 -1.35 -1.29
N ASN A 123 -7.08 -1.33 -2.61
CA ASN A 123 -6.22 -2.13 -3.47
C ASN A 123 -5.21 -1.20 -4.18
N GLY A 124 -4.19 -1.75 -4.82
CA GLY A 124 -3.26 -0.96 -5.63
C GLY A 124 -3.94 -0.39 -6.87
N ILE A 125 -4.43 0.84 -6.78
CA ILE A 125 -5.18 1.51 -7.84
C ILE A 125 -4.26 1.91 -8.99
N ILE A 126 -4.61 1.48 -10.22
CA ILE A 126 -3.92 1.83 -11.46
C ILE A 126 -4.55 3.07 -12.08
N LYS A 127 -5.89 3.07 -12.15
CA LYS A 127 -6.71 4.14 -12.70
C LYS A 127 -8.05 4.20 -11.97
N THR A 128 -8.60 5.39 -11.82
CA THR A 128 -9.90 5.58 -11.21
C THR A 128 -10.64 6.75 -11.87
N SER A 129 -11.95 6.60 -12.08
CA SER A 129 -12.81 7.70 -12.48
C SER A 129 -13.26 8.49 -11.24
N PRO A 130 -13.51 9.79 -11.35
CA PRO A 130 -14.02 10.58 -10.24
C PRO A 130 -15.43 10.11 -9.82
N ILE A 131 -15.64 10.04 -8.51
CA ILE A 131 -16.93 9.79 -7.88
C ILE A 131 -17.24 10.99 -6.99
N PRO A 132 -18.15 11.88 -7.40
CA PRO A 132 -18.39 13.14 -6.69
C PRO A 132 -18.70 12.98 -5.21
N GLU A 133 -19.43 11.95 -4.82
CA GLU A 133 -19.81 11.70 -3.42
C GLU A 133 -18.60 11.29 -2.56
N ILE A 134 -17.63 10.57 -3.13
CA ILE A 134 -16.36 10.23 -2.47
C ILE A 134 -15.50 11.50 -2.30
N ILE A 135 -15.41 12.30 -3.35
CA ILE A 135 -14.64 13.56 -3.34
C ILE A 135 -15.24 14.51 -2.30
N GLN A 136 -16.55 14.72 -2.31
CA GLN A 136 -17.23 15.57 -1.33
C GLN A 136 -17.02 15.09 0.11
N TYR A 137 -17.08 13.78 0.35
CA TYR A 137 -16.79 13.23 1.68
C TYR A 137 -15.36 13.54 2.13
N ILE A 138 -14.37 13.29 1.25
CA ILE A 138 -12.95 13.54 1.53
C ILE A 138 -12.72 15.02 1.86
N GLU A 139 -13.26 15.92 1.07
CA GLU A 139 -13.14 17.37 1.28
C GLU A 139 -13.85 17.82 2.55
N GLY A 140 -15.03 17.28 2.84
CA GLY A 140 -15.75 17.51 4.10
C GLY A 140 -15.00 17.04 5.34
N MET A 141 -14.11 16.04 5.20
CA MET A 141 -13.21 15.57 6.26
C MET A 141 -11.87 16.34 6.32
N GLY A 142 -11.73 17.42 5.58
CA GLY A 142 -10.52 18.24 5.54
C GLY A 142 -9.42 17.70 4.63
N GLY A 143 -9.72 16.72 3.79
CA GLY A 143 -8.82 16.27 2.73
C GLY A 143 -8.87 17.19 1.52
N LYS A 144 -7.80 17.24 0.73
CA LYS A 144 -7.71 17.93 -0.56
C LYS A 144 -7.47 16.92 -1.67
N VAL A 145 -8.39 16.82 -2.61
CA VAL A 145 -8.22 16.00 -3.82
C VAL A 145 -7.35 16.77 -4.81
N LEU A 146 -6.36 16.09 -5.41
CA LEU A 146 -5.39 16.71 -6.31
C LEU A 146 -6.08 17.28 -7.57
N ASP A 147 -6.96 16.48 -8.18
CA ASP A 147 -7.78 16.85 -9.34
C ASP A 147 -9.14 16.16 -9.26
N ALA A 148 -10.14 16.88 -8.81
CA ALA A 148 -11.51 16.39 -8.64
C ALA A 148 -12.19 16.06 -9.98
N SER A 149 -11.74 16.64 -11.09
CA SER A 149 -12.34 16.45 -12.41
C SER A 149 -11.93 15.15 -13.08
N THR A 150 -10.70 14.69 -12.82
CA THR A 150 -10.13 13.50 -13.45
C THR A 150 -9.80 12.37 -12.48
N ALA A 151 -9.83 12.64 -11.16
CA ALA A 151 -9.32 11.75 -10.12
C ALA A 151 -7.87 11.30 -10.40
N LYS A 152 -7.02 12.25 -10.79
CA LYS A 152 -5.63 12.04 -11.15
C LYS A 152 -4.84 11.34 -10.05
N ILE A 153 -4.07 10.31 -10.43
CA ILE A 153 -3.13 9.64 -9.53
C ILE A 153 -1.72 10.13 -9.85
N ASP A 154 -1.20 11.03 -9.03
CA ASP A 154 0.14 11.60 -9.14
C ASP A 154 0.69 11.94 -7.75
N GLN A 155 1.50 11.07 -7.18
CA GLN A 155 2.05 11.28 -5.84
C GLN A 155 3.20 12.31 -5.83
N VAL A 156 3.88 12.52 -6.95
CA VAL A 156 4.93 13.56 -7.05
C VAL A 156 4.28 14.93 -6.92
N GLU A 157 3.27 15.20 -7.75
CA GLU A 157 2.51 16.45 -7.70
C GLU A 157 1.78 16.59 -6.35
N GLY A 158 1.27 15.49 -5.78
CA GLY A 158 0.66 15.49 -4.45
C GLY A 158 1.63 15.94 -3.35
N VAL A 159 2.88 15.47 -3.37
CA VAL A 159 3.93 15.92 -2.43
C VAL A 159 4.31 17.38 -2.67
N GLU A 160 4.44 17.81 -3.93
CA GLU A 160 4.71 19.20 -4.29
C GLU A 160 3.61 20.13 -3.76
N LYS A 161 2.33 19.78 -3.97
CA LYS A 161 1.18 20.54 -3.47
C LYS A 161 1.09 20.56 -1.94
N ALA A 162 1.47 19.46 -1.28
CA ALA A 162 1.59 19.43 0.17
C ALA A 162 2.67 20.40 0.66
N PHE A 163 3.85 20.39 0.04
CA PHE A 163 4.95 21.32 0.35
C PHE A 163 4.54 22.79 0.11
N GLU A 164 3.91 23.11 -1.03
CA GLU A 164 3.38 24.45 -1.35
C GLU A 164 2.33 24.91 -0.33
N SER A 165 1.57 23.98 0.27
CA SER A 165 0.62 24.24 1.34
C SER A 165 1.30 24.46 2.71
N GLY A 166 2.63 24.44 2.79
CA GLY A 166 3.42 24.76 3.98
C GLY A 166 3.90 23.55 4.79
N PHE A 167 3.50 22.33 4.43
CA PHE A 167 3.92 21.12 5.16
C PHE A 167 5.40 20.78 4.92
N LYS A 168 6.11 20.42 6.00
CA LYS A 168 7.55 20.10 5.97
C LYS A 168 7.84 18.64 6.28
N ARG A 169 6.95 17.92 6.96
CA ARG A 169 7.06 16.49 7.23
C ARG A 169 5.88 15.77 6.58
N ILE A 170 6.11 15.22 5.40
CA ILE A 170 5.08 14.65 4.52
C ILE A 170 5.26 13.12 4.48
N ALA A 171 4.19 12.36 4.70
CA ALA A 171 4.18 10.92 4.44
C ALA A 171 3.48 10.63 3.10
N VAL A 172 4.01 9.70 2.30
CA VAL A 172 3.40 9.34 1.02
C VAL A 172 3.41 7.83 0.80
N THR A 173 2.30 7.28 0.30
CA THR A 173 2.25 5.88 -0.14
C THR A 173 2.53 5.77 -1.63
N VAL A 174 3.40 4.83 -2.02
CA VAL A 174 3.69 4.53 -3.43
C VAL A 174 3.50 3.04 -3.67
N ALA A 175 2.64 2.68 -4.62
CA ALA A 175 2.42 1.28 -5.00
C ALA A 175 3.60 0.75 -5.82
N GLY A 176 4.03 -0.49 -5.55
CA GLY A 176 5.22 -1.09 -6.14
C GLY A 176 5.22 -1.17 -7.67
N PHE A 177 4.05 -1.29 -8.31
CA PHE A 177 3.95 -1.25 -9.77
C PHE A 177 4.26 0.13 -10.39
N LYS A 178 4.32 1.18 -9.53
CA LYS A 178 4.75 2.56 -9.84
C LYS A 178 6.00 2.95 -9.04
N ALA A 179 6.90 2.01 -8.76
CA ALA A 179 8.06 2.25 -7.90
C ALA A 179 9.02 3.33 -8.43
N ASP A 180 9.05 3.60 -9.74
CA ASP A 180 9.80 4.71 -10.35
C ASP A 180 9.44 6.08 -9.73
N VAL A 181 8.21 6.25 -9.27
CA VAL A 181 7.72 7.45 -8.55
C VAL A 181 8.54 7.70 -7.28
N ILE A 182 9.05 6.65 -6.60
CA ILE A 182 9.89 6.80 -5.41
C ILE A 182 11.16 7.61 -5.74
N SER A 183 11.83 7.29 -6.86
CA SER A 183 13.01 8.04 -7.27
C SER A 183 12.70 9.49 -7.66
N LYS A 184 11.53 9.73 -8.26
CA LYS A 184 11.07 11.09 -8.61
C LYS A 184 10.79 11.91 -7.34
N ILE A 185 10.14 11.31 -6.34
CA ILE A 185 9.91 11.97 -5.03
C ILE A 185 11.23 12.28 -4.34
N ARG A 186 12.22 11.37 -4.37
CA ARG A 186 13.55 11.66 -3.81
C ARG A 186 14.27 12.82 -4.52
N SER A 187 14.13 12.91 -5.85
CA SER A 187 14.65 14.04 -6.60
C SER A 187 13.95 15.36 -6.25
N LEU A 188 12.63 15.34 -6.06
CA LEU A 188 11.86 16.48 -5.59
C LEU A 188 12.28 16.88 -4.16
N GLU A 189 12.39 15.92 -3.22
CA GLU A 189 12.79 16.13 -1.83
C GLU A 189 14.16 16.83 -1.74
N ALA A 190 15.10 16.48 -2.61
CA ALA A 190 16.44 17.11 -2.66
C ALA A 190 16.38 18.60 -3.06
N GLY A 191 15.32 19.02 -3.77
CA GLY A 191 15.12 20.42 -4.22
C GLY A 191 14.25 21.27 -3.29
N ILE A 192 13.56 20.65 -2.34
CA ILE A 192 12.63 21.33 -1.42
C ILE A 192 13.11 21.20 0.04
N LYS A 193 12.72 22.14 0.88
CA LYS A 193 13.01 22.08 2.34
C LYS A 193 11.92 21.33 3.09
N ALA A 194 11.73 20.04 2.76
CA ALA A 194 10.79 19.16 3.43
C ALA A 194 11.38 17.74 3.57
N GLU A 195 10.90 17.00 4.56
CA GLU A 195 11.19 15.58 4.75
C GLU A 195 10.02 14.76 4.22
N VAL A 196 10.27 13.87 3.26
CA VAL A 196 9.24 13.02 2.66
C VAL A 196 9.45 11.57 3.08
N THR A 197 8.59 11.07 3.97
CA THR A 197 8.57 9.66 4.36
C THR A 197 7.82 8.85 3.31
N ILE A 198 8.52 8.00 2.57
CA ILE A 198 7.93 7.16 1.52
C ILE A 198 7.66 5.76 2.05
N PHE A 199 6.39 5.33 2.01
CA PHE A 199 5.97 3.98 2.31
C PHE A 199 5.60 3.24 1.03
N SER A 200 6.43 2.28 0.60
CA SER A 200 6.14 1.43 -0.55
C SER A 200 5.15 0.33 -0.17
N VAL A 201 4.03 0.25 -0.90
CA VAL A 201 2.90 -0.67 -0.66
C VAL A 201 2.52 -1.44 -1.93
N CYS A 202 1.67 -2.46 -1.82
CA CYS A 202 1.16 -3.22 -2.98
C CYS A 202 2.27 -3.80 -3.87
N ASN A 203 3.31 -4.36 -3.26
CA ASN A 203 4.54 -4.80 -3.92
C ASN A 203 4.47 -6.21 -4.54
N THR A 204 3.31 -6.85 -4.63
CA THR A 204 3.18 -8.24 -5.15
C THR A 204 3.73 -8.41 -6.57
N CYS A 205 3.53 -7.41 -7.44
CA CYS A 205 3.90 -7.46 -8.86
C CYS A 205 5.23 -6.76 -9.18
N VAL A 206 6.15 -6.72 -8.22
CA VAL A 206 7.45 -6.05 -8.37
C VAL A 206 8.46 -7.00 -9.00
N ASP A 207 9.17 -6.50 -10.01
CA ASP A 207 10.34 -7.09 -10.62
C ASP A 207 11.65 -6.55 -10.02
N SER A 208 12.79 -7.01 -10.54
CA SER A 208 14.12 -6.58 -10.05
C SER A 208 14.40 -5.10 -10.27
N GLU A 209 13.95 -4.52 -11.37
CA GLU A 209 14.13 -3.10 -11.69
C GLU A 209 13.36 -2.23 -10.70
N LYS A 210 12.09 -2.56 -10.46
CA LYS A 210 11.27 -1.85 -9.47
C LYS A 210 11.80 -1.96 -8.05
N ALA A 211 12.43 -3.10 -7.71
CA ALA A 211 13.06 -3.27 -6.40
C ALA A 211 14.18 -2.25 -6.15
N GLU A 212 14.94 -1.83 -7.18
CA GLU A 212 15.98 -0.80 -7.07
C GLU A 212 15.39 0.58 -6.71
N HIS A 213 14.17 0.87 -7.15
CA HIS A 213 13.47 2.08 -6.72
C HIS A 213 12.95 1.93 -5.29
N ILE A 214 12.40 0.75 -4.92
CA ILE A 214 11.83 0.51 -3.60
C ILE A 214 12.89 0.60 -2.49
N ILE A 215 14.13 0.21 -2.73
CA ILE A 215 15.24 0.36 -1.78
C ILE A 215 15.44 1.82 -1.34
N LYS A 216 15.02 2.78 -2.15
CA LYS A 216 15.10 4.22 -1.83
C LYS A 216 13.92 4.72 -0.98
N ALA A 217 12.90 3.91 -0.72
CA ALA A 217 11.83 4.25 0.21
C ALA A 217 12.33 4.25 1.66
N ASP A 218 11.56 4.83 2.59
CA ASP A 218 11.85 4.73 4.02
C ASP A 218 11.33 3.42 4.61
N ILE A 219 10.16 2.99 4.13
CA ILE A 219 9.48 1.79 4.61
C ILE A 219 8.92 1.03 3.40
N ALA A 220 9.00 -0.29 3.41
CA ALA A 220 8.45 -1.13 2.37
C ALA A 220 7.71 -2.34 2.95
N CYS A 221 6.45 -2.55 2.54
CA CYS A 221 5.74 -3.79 2.80
C CYS A 221 6.13 -4.84 1.76
N ALA A 222 6.55 -6.02 2.18
CA ALA A 222 6.94 -7.09 1.25
C ALA A 222 5.77 -7.59 0.40
N SER A 223 4.53 -7.44 0.85
CA SER A 223 3.37 -8.06 0.21
C SER A 223 3.62 -9.57 -0.05
N ALA A 224 3.31 -10.08 -1.23
CA ALA A 224 3.64 -11.45 -1.62
C ALA A 224 4.95 -11.56 -2.44
N SER A 225 5.70 -10.45 -2.61
CA SER A 225 6.88 -10.42 -3.48
C SER A 225 8.10 -11.10 -2.85
N LYS A 226 8.63 -12.13 -3.52
CA LYS A 226 9.91 -12.75 -3.16
C LYS A 226 11.07 -11.78 -3.36
N ILE A 227 11.06 -11.00 -4.45
CA ILE A 227 12.12 -10.04 -4.78
C ILE A 227 12.20 -8.96 -3.69
N VAL A 228 11.07 -8.43 -3.25
CA VAL A 228 11.09 -7.45 -2.15
C VAL A 228 11.58 -8.07 -0.86
N ARG A 229 11.21 -9.32 -0.56
CA ARG A 229 11.74 -10.01 0.63
C ARG A 229 13.26 -10.16 0.56
N SER A 230 13.79 -10.73 -0.53
CA SER A 230 15.22 -11.02 -0.64
C SER A 230 16.06 -9.77 -0.87
N LYS A 231 15.75 -8.98 -1.89
CA LYS A 231 16.57 -7.86 -2.36
C LYS A 231 16.39 -6.60 -1.50
N VAL A 232 15.13 -6.22 -1.23
CA VAL A 232 14.83 -5.03 -0.42
C VAL A 232 15.00 -5.35 1.06
N GLY A 233 14.46 -6.47 1.54
CA GLY A 233 14.60 -6.90 2.93
C GLY A 233 16.04 -7.10 3.37
N GLY A 234 16.94 -7.50 2.45
CA GLY A 234 18.39 -7.59 2.72
C GLY A 234 19.07 -6.25 3.04
N LYS A 235 18.43 -5.13 2.72
CA LYS A 235 18.90 -3.75 3.04
C LYS A 235 18.22 -3.15 4.27
N ALA A 236 17.30 -3.89 4.90
CA ALA A 236 16.51 -3.37 6.00
C ALA A 236 17.33 -3.17 7.29
N LEU A 237 16.99 -2.12 8.02
CA LEU A 237 17.48 -1.82 9.36
C LEU A 237 16.61 -2.44 10.45
N LEU A 238 15.31 -2.64 10.15
CA LEU A 238 14.32 -3.24 11.04
C LEU A 238 13.27 -3.97 10.21
N GLN A 239 12.76 -5.07 10.75
CA GLN A 239 11.66 -5.84 10.18
C GLN A 239 10.54 -5.99 11.20
N LEU A 240 9.29 -5.73 10.77
CA LEU A 240 8.07 -6.06 11.50
C LEU A 240 7.35 -7.23 10.85
N GLY A 241 6.95 -8.18 11.68
CA GLY A 241 6.23 -9.38 11.21
C GLY A 241 7.10 -10.31 10.37
N VAL A 242 6.59 -11.52 10.16
CA VAL A 242 7.29 -12.59 9.45
C VAL A 242 6.51 -13.03 8.20
N THR A 243 5.19 -13.16 8.34
CA THR A 243 4.29 -13.64 7.28
C THR A 243 4.24 -12.71 6.08
N ILE A 244 4.01 -11.42 6.33
CA ILE A 244 4.05 -10.33 5.36
C ILE A 244 4.88 -9.21 5.99
N PRO A 245 6.21 -9.31 5.91
CA PRO A 245 7.07 -8.37 6.62
C PRO A 245 7.00 -6.95 6.08
N VAL A 246 7.16 -6.00 6.99
CA VAL A 246 7.36 -4.58 6.72
C VAL A 246 8.78 -4.23 7.13
N TYR A 247 9.51 -3.59 6.23
CA TYR A 247 10.92 -3.24 6.38
C TYR A 247 11.11 -1.74 6.53
N ALA A 248 11.85 -1.31 7.56
CA ALA A 248 12.45 0.01 7.57
C ALA A 248 13.77 -0.01 6.80
N LEU A 249 13.93 0.88 5.84
CA LEU A 249 15.10 0.94 4.95
C LEU A 249 16.01 2.12 5.28
N THR A 250 15.52 3.11 6.02
CA THR A 250 16.23 4.29 6.46
C THR A 250 16.10 4.48 7.97
N GLU A 251 16.98 5.28 8.59
CA GLU A 251 16.85 5.64 10.00
C GLU A 251 15.54 6.42 10.27
N ARG A 252 15.08 7.26 9.33
CA ARG A 252 13.78 7.93 9.40
C ARG A 252 12.65 6.91 9.52
N GLY A 253 12.61 5.93 8.60
CA GLY A 253 11.59 4.88 8.60
C GLY A 253 11.65 4.03 9.87
N LYS A 254 12.85 3.68 10.34
CA LYS A 254 13.05 2.93 11.59
C LYS A 254 12.53 3.71 12.81
N ASN A 255 12.85 5.00 12.92
CA ASN A 255 12.38 5.83 14.04
C ASN A 255 10.86 5.97 14.06
N LEU A 256 10.22 6.15 12.89
CA LEU A 256 8.76 6.22 12.77
C LEU A 256 8.08 4.87 13.13
N ILE A 257 8.65 3.75 12.75
CA ILE A 257 8.17 2.42 13.15
C ILE A 257 8.33 2.23 14.66
N LEU A 258 9.48 2.60 15.25
CA LEU A 258 9.69 2.48 16.69
C LEU A 258 8.73 3.38 17.49
N ALA A 259 8.44 4.59 17.01
CA ALA A 259 7.43 5.46 17.61
C ALA A 259 6.02 4.81 17.59
N TYR A 260 5.65 4.16 16.48
CA TYR A 260 4.40 3.42 16.38
C TYR A 260 4.36 2.23 17.35
N LEU A 261 5.45 1.46 17.43
CA LEU A 261 5.53 0.30 18.33
C LEU A 261 5.51 0.68 19.82
N ALA A 262 5.99 1.86 20.18
CA ALA A 262 5.95 2.34 21.57
C ALA A 262 4.51 2.53 22.10
N ASP A 263 3.55 2.81 21.22
CA ASP A 263 2.12 2.97 21.56
C ASP A 263 1.28 1.69 21.27
N PHE A 264 1.94 0.64 20.76
CA PHE A 264 1.27 -0.59 20.34
C PHE A 264 0.78 -1.39 21.57
N LYS A 265 -0.51 -1.75 21.59
CA LYS A 265 -1.13 -2.37 22.76
C LYS A 265 -0.92 -3.88 22.86
N ASP A 266 -0.65 -4.54 21.73
CA ASP A 266 -0.42 -5.98 21.70
C ASP A 266 0.99 -6.33 22.21
N LYS A 267 1.16 -7.59 22.65
CA LYS A 267 2.47 -8.09 23.08
C LYS A 267 3.43 -8.20 21.91
N LEU A 268 4.64 -7.70 22.09
CA LEU A 268 5.71 -7.75 21.11
C LEU A 268 6.84 -8.63 21.59
N VAL A 269 7.45 -9.37 20.66
CA VAL A 269 8.73 -10.02 20.86
C VAL A 269 9.76 -9.28 20.01
N VAL A 270 10.82 -8.79 20.61
CA VAL A 270 11.92 -8.11 19.94
C VAL A 270 13.20 -8.89 20.19
N PHE A 271 13.92 -9.20 19.14
CA PHE A 271 15.21 -9.85 19.22
C PHE A 271 16.21 -9.23 18.22
N ARG A 272 17.49 -9.36 18.54
CA ARG A 272 18.58 -8.93 17.66
C ARG A 272 18.94 -10.03 16.68
N THR A 273 19.15 -9.68 15.41
CA THR A 273 19.67 -10.59 14.37
C THR A 273 20.84 -9.97 13.65
N GLY A 274 21.77 -10.80 13.17
CA GLY A 274 22.90 -10.38 12.31
C GLY A 274 22.53 -10.31 10.83
N LYS A 275 21.32 -10.81 10.43
CA LYS A 275 20.90 -10.88 9.02
C LYS A 275 19.39 -10.70 8.89
N LEU A 276 18.98 -9.92 7.91
CA LEU A 276 17.60 -9.80 7.43
C LEU A 276 17.54 -10.23 5.94
N PRO A 277 16.40 -10.67 5.43
CA PRO A 277 15.13 -10.83 6.15
C PRO A 277 15.12 -12.03 7.09
N TYR A 278 14.41 -11.90 8.20
CA TYR A 278 14.07 -13.03 9.05
C TYR A 278 12.81 -13.69 8.48
N SER A 279 12.84 -15.01 8.27
CA SER A 279 11.72 -15.78 7.71
C SER A 279 11.38 -16.98 8.60
N ALA A 280 10.12 -17.39 8.57
CA ALA A 280 9.66 -18.66 9.13
C ALA A 280 9.06 -19.48 8.01
N GLU A 281 9.51 -20.73 7.88
CA GLU A 281 9.07 -21.66 6.84
C GLU A 281 7.55 -21.85 6.87
N GLY A 282 6.94 -21.95 5.67
CA GLY A 282 5.52 -22.25 5.49
C GLY A 282 4.54 -21.15 5.92
N ARG A 283 5.00 -20.00 6.39
CA ARG A 283 4.11 -18.96 6.95
C ARG A 283 3.82 -17.77 6.02
N GLY A 284 4.34 -17.76 4.81
CA GLY A 284 4.17 -16.66 3.86
C GLY A 284 3.12 -16.94 2.76
N PRO A 285 2.81 -15.93 1.93
CA PRO A 285 2.02 -16.09 0.72
C PRO A 285 2.70 -17.05 -0.27
N VAL A 286 1.89 -17.83 -1.00
CA VAL A 286 2.34 -18.73 -2.06
C VAL A 286 2.03 -18.11 -3.42
N LEU A 287 3.03 -18.01 -4.29
CA LEU A 287 2.91 -17.49 -5.66
C LEU A 287 2.66 -18.62 -6.66
N SER A 288 2.09 -18.28 -7.82
CA SER A 288 1.95 -19.22 -8.94
C SER A 288 3.31 -19.64 -9.51
N GLU A 289 3.37 -20.84 -10.14
CA GLU A 289 4.61 -21.38 -10.72
C GLU A 289 5.16 -20.54 -11.87
N HIS A 290 4.30 -19.87 -12.64
CA HIS A 290 4.73 -18.96 -13.72
C HIS A 290 5.56 -17.77 -13.22
N VAL A 291 5.37 -17.33 -11.97
CA VAL A 291 6.21 -16.26 -11.37
C VAL A 291 7.59 -16.78 -10.99
N LYS A 292 7.72 -18.10 -10.75
CA LYS A 292 9.02 -18.74 -10.47
C LYS A 292 9.95 -18.70 -11.69
N SER A 293 9.42 -18.83 -12.93
CA SER A 293 10.20 -18.81 -14.16
C SER A 293 10.74 -17.43 -14.55
N CYS A 294 10.03 -16.36 -14.23
CA CYS A 294 10.53 -15.00 -14.46
C CYS A 294 11.62 -14.56 -13.47
N CYS A 295 11.77 -15.29 -12.35
CA CYS A 295 12.75 -15.02 -11.29
C CYS A 295 13.90 -16.04 -11.25
N SER A 296 13.94 -17.04 -12.14
CA SER A 296 14.92 -18.14 -12.08
C SER A 296 16.38 -17.68 -12.23
N ASN A 297 16.64 -16.53 -12.83
CA ASN A 297 18.01 -16.02 -12.97
C ASN A 297 18.51 -15.20 -11.75
N CYS A 298 17.71 -15.05 -10.69
CA CYS A 298 18.08 -14.25 -9.51
C CYS A 298 18.03 -15.02 -8.18
N CYS A 299 17.75 -16.33 -8.18
CA CYS A 299 17.44 -17.10 -6.97
C CYS A 299 18.23 -18.41 -6.81
N GLU A 300 19.48 -18.50 -7.30
CA GLU A 300 20.25 -19.75 -7.14
C GLU A 300 20.79 -20.01 -5.71
N ASP A 301 20.73 -19.07 -4.77
CA ASP A 301 21.41 -19.22 -3.47
C ASP A 301 20.56 -19.03 -2.21
N ILE A 302 19.23 -19.15 -2.27
CA ILE A 302 18.43 -19.12 -1.04
C ILE A 302 17.68 -20.43 -0.85
N LYS A 303 18.33 -21.39 -0.20
CA LYS A 303 17.64 -22.51 0.48
C LYS A 303 16.85 -21.94 1.65
N PHE A 304 15.54 -22.11 1.62
CA PHE A 304 14.63 -21.80 2.74
C PHE A 304 14.64 -22.93 3.75
#